data_172bd444cc129a1d062f58f62baec4df
#
_entry.id   172bd444cc129a1d062f58f62baec4df
#
_cell.length_a   1.000
_cell.length_b   1.000
_cell.length_c   1.000
_cell.angle_alpha   90.00
_cell.angle_beta   90.00
_cell.angle_gamma   90.00
#
_symmetry.space_group_name_H-M   'P 1'
#
loop_
_entity.id
_entity.type
_entity.pdbx_description
1 polymer ?
#
loop_
_entity_poly.entity_id
_entity_poly.type
_entity_poly.pdbx_seq_one_letter_code
_entity_poly.pdbx_strand_id
1 'polypeptide(L)'
;MSWLTLCLVMVALPIVALVCQRVADSGMAERHHRHHDTYVVPVMLMRTLSVVMLFMAVLGAALTWLCSLGAFAASPLVVLSFFLSFVATTFCLWLVMRRYSVVTYRDRMVITPFVGRKRTIRYSDIERMEWSRSIIGSRQNVRVYVHGQKRGSTIWGTLDVQQILMGVNRFDVLDASPGADRPDSGR
;
A
#
# COMPACT_ATOMS: atom_id res chain seq x y z
N MET A 1 -7.77 24.32 21.05
CA MET A 1 -7.03 24.46 19.76
C MET A 1 -7.82 25.44 18.91
N SER A 2 -7.16 26.45 18.34
CA SER A 2 -7.83 27.37 17.44
C SER A 2 -8.20 26.70 16.12
N TRP A 3 -9.27 27.11 15.48
CA TRP A 3 -9.66 26.57 14.16
C TRP A 3 -8.55 26.75 13.11
N LEU A 4 -7.72 27.79 13.26
CA LEU A 4 -6.54 28.04 12.41
C LEU A 4 -5.49 26.93 12.54
N THR A 5 -5.23 26.42 13.76
CA THR A 5 -4.28 25.29 13.92
C THR A 5 -4.78 24.03 13.27
N LEU A 6 -6.09 23.76 13.30
CA LEU A 6 -6.70 22.59 12.63
C LEU A 6 -6.61 22.73 11.10
N CYS A 7 -6.87 23.92 10.55
CA CYS A 7 -6.67 24.18 9.12
C CYS A 7 -5.21 24.00 8.71
N LEU A 8 -4.27 24.50 9.50
CA LEU A 8 -2.84 24.36 9.22
C LEU A 8 -2.43 22.88 9.20
N VAL A 9 -2.87 22.08 10.17
CA VAL A 9 -2.60 20.63 10.22
C VAL A 9 -3.20 19.94 9.01
N MET A 10 -4.45 20.26 8.63
CA MET A 10 -5.14 19.67 7.49
C MET A 10 -4.38 19.90 6.18
N VAL A 11 -3.80 21.08 5.97
CA VAL A 11 -3.03 21.41 4.77
C VAL A 11 -1.59 20.87 4.85
N ALA A 12 -0.99 20.82 6.03
CA ALA A 12 0.38 20.33 6.21
C ALA A 12 0.51 18.82 5.86
N LEU A 13 -0.48 18.00 6.18
CA LEU A 13 -0.43 16.56 5.93
C LEU A 13 -0.20 16.18 4.44
N PRO A 14 -0.99 16.68 3.47
CA PRO A 14 -0.73 16.39 2.06
C PRO A 14 0.59 16.98 1.55
N ILE A 15 1.01 18.14 2.06
CA ILE A 15 2.30 18.73 1.71
C ILE A 15 3.45 17.82 2.16
N VAL A 16 3.41 17.33 3.39
CA VAL A 16 4.39 16.37 3.91
C VAL A 16 4.40 15.09 3.06
N ALA A 17 3.23 14.56 2.69
CA ALA A 17 3.15 13.40 1.81
C ALA A 17 3.82 13.65 0.45
N LEU A 18 3.56 14.79 -0.19
CA LEU A 18 4.14 15.16 -1.48
C LEU A 18 5.67 15.36 -1.40
N VAL A 19 6.17 16.06 -0.37
CA VAL A 19 7.61 16.27 -0.15
C VAL A 19 8.31 14.93 0.07
N CYS A 20 7.76 14.10 0.96
CA CYS A 20 8.28 12.76 1.22
C CYS A 20 8.32 11.88 -0.05
N GLN A 21 7.34 12.05 -0.93
CA GLN A 21 7.27 11.31 -2.19
C GLN A 21 8.35 11.78 -3.17
N ARG A 22 8.54 13.09 -3.33
CA ARG A 22 9.61 13.64 -4.18
C ARG A 22 11.00 13.20 -3.73
N VAL A 23 11.27 13.22 -2.43
CA VAL A 23 12.55 12.75 -1.87
C VAL A 23 12.77 11.27 -2.13
N ALA A 24 11.71 10.44 -2.04
CA ALA A 24 11.80 9.01 -2.34
C ALA A 24 12.05 8.74 -3.84
N ASP A 25 11.38 9.47 -4.73
CA ASP A 25 11.54 9.30 -6.19
C ASP A 25 12.96 9.67 -6.65
N SER A 26 13.57 10.72 -6.07
CA SER A 26 14.97 11.09 -6.37
C SER A 26 15.98 10.05 -5.89
N GLY A 27 15.73 9.37 -4.77
CA GLY A 27 16.61 8.32 -4.25
C GLY A 27 16.52 6.98 -4.98
N MET A 28 15.41 6.71 -5.71
CA MET A 28 15.26 5.47 -6.48
C MET A 28 15.97 5.49 -7.84
N ALA A 29 16.17 6.67 -8.43
CA ALA A 29 16.89 6.82 -9.71
C ALA A 29 18.39 6.38 -9.61
N GLU A 30 18.97 6.38 -8.42
CA GLU A 30 20.37 6.00 -8.17
C GLU A 30 20.59 4.53 -7.75
N ARG A 31 19.52 3.75 -7.51
CA ARG A 31 19.64 2.42 -6.90
C ARG A 31 19.42 1.24 -7.86
N HIS A 32 19.97 1.30 -9.07
CA HIS A 32 20.18 0.09 -9.86
C HIS A 32 21.35 -0.72 -9.30
N HIS A 33 21.16 -1.34 -8.13
CA HIS A 33 22.10 -2.33 -7.64
C HIS A 33 21.85 -3.68 -8.33
N ARG A 34 22.89 -4.18 -9.02
CA ARG A 34 22.90 -5.41 -9.85
C ARG A 34 22.56 -6.73 -9.12
N HIS A 35 22.16 -6.73 -7.86
CA HIS A 35 22.05 -7.96 -7.06
C HIS A 35 20.71 -8.18 -6.33
N HIS A 36 19.75 -7.25 -6.41
CA HIS A 36 18.44 -7.42 -5.80
C HIS A 36 17.41 -6.54 -6.48
N ASP A 37 16.19 -7.07 -6.64
CA ASP A 37 15.05 -6.33 -7.16
C ASP A 37 14.17 -5.88 -6.00
N THR A 38 13.79 -4.61 -6.01
CA THR A 38 12.92 -4.03 -4.97
C THR A 38 11.56 -3.69 -5.57
N TYR A 39 10.53 -4.35 -5.08
CA TYR A 39 9.14 -4.11 -5.46
C TYR A 39 8.45 -3.25 -4.40
N VAL A 40 7.94 -2.11 -4.82
CA VAL A 40 7.21 -1.16 -3.98
C VAL A 40 5.83 -0.90 -4.56
N VAL A 41 4.94 -0.35 -3.75
CA VAL A 41 3.61 0.04 -4.20
C VAL A 41 3.73 1.04 -5.36
N PRO A 42 2.92 0.90 -6.44
CA PRO A 42 3.01 1.75 -7.63
C PRO A 42 2.98 3.24 -7.30
N VAL A 43 3.93 3.98 -7.84
CA VAL A 43 4.07 5.43 -7.63
C VAL A 43 2.79 6.19 -7.99
N MET A 44 2.07 5.72 -9.03
CA MET A 44 0.79 6.32 -9.44
C MET A 44 -0.26 6.26 -8.32
N LEU A 45 -0.39 5.12 -7.62
CA LEU A 45 -1.32 4.99 -6.49
C LEU A 45 -0.96 5.96 -5.36
N MET A 46 0.33 6.06 -5.04
CA MET A 46 0.82 6.99 -4.02
C MET A 46 0.54 8.45 -4.39
N ARG A 47 0.78 8.82 -5.66
CA ARG A 47 0.48 10.17 -6.18
C ARG A 47 -1.01 10.47 -6.13
N THR A 48 -1.86 9.53 -6.55
CA THR A 48 -3.31 9.70 -6.50
C THR A 48 -3.80 9.95 -5.08
N LEU A 49 -3.33 9.18 -4.09
CA LEU A 49 -3.68 9.40 -2.69
C LEU A 49 -3.26 10.80 -2.21
N SER A 50 -2.05 11.25 -2.57
CA SER A 50 -1.56 12.58 -2.19
C SER A 50 -2.37 13.70 -2.83
N VAL A 51 -2.76 13.55 -4.10
CA VAL A 51 -3.61 14.53 -4.81
C VAL A 51 -5.02 14.58 -4.22
N VAL A 52 -5.61 13.41 -3.91
CA VAL A 52 -6.93 13.34 -3.24
C VAL A 52 -6.90 14.02 -1.87
N MET A 53 -5.85 13.77 -1.07
CA MET A 53 -5.67 14.45 0.22
C MET A 53 -5.60 15.97 0.05
N LEU A 54 -4.79 16.44 -0.93
CA LEU A 54 -4.64 17.88 -1.19
C LEU A 54 -5.95 18.50 -1.62
N PHE A 55 -6.67 17.86 -2.55
CA PHE A 55 -7.98 18.30 -3.02
C PHE A 55 -8.98 18.42 -1.86
N MET A 56 -9.07 17.39 -1.02
CA MET A 56 -9.97 17.39 0.13
C MET A 56 -9.57 18.42 1.20
N ALA A 57 -8.27 18.67 1.38
CA ALA A 57 -7.80 19.72 2.30
C ALA A 57 -8.19 21.12 1.81
N VAL A 58 -8.00 21.41 0.52
CA VAL A 58 -8.37 22.68 -0.09
C VAL A 58 -9.88 22.89 -0.07
N LEU A 59 -10.65 21.85 -0.46
CA LEU A 59 -12.10 21.89 -0.43
C LEU A 59 -12.64 22.11 0.99
N GLY A 60 -12.09 21.39 1.97
CA GLY A 60 -12.47 21.53 3.37
C GLY A 60 -12.15 22.91 3.93
N ALA A 61 -10.99 23.50 3.59
CA ALA A 61 -10.65 24.86 3.98
C ALA A 61 -11.61 25.90 3.36
N ALA A 62 -11.89 25.77 2.07
CA ALA A 62 -12.81 26.67 1.36
C ALA A 62 -14.23 26.61 1.95
N LEU A 63 -14.76 25.40 2.16
CA LEU A 63 -16.11 25.25 2.75
C LEU A 63 -16.17 25.74 4.20
N THR A 64 -15.14 25.50 5.00
CA THR A 64 -15.04 26.00 6.37
C THR A 64 -15.06 27.54 6.37
N TRP A 65 -14.30 28.13 5.45
CA TRP A 65 -14.28 29.60 5.29
C TRP A 65 -15.65 30.16 4.88
N LEU A 66 -16.32 29.54 3.90
CA LEU A 66 -17.68 29.93 3.48
C LEU A 66 -18.69 29.81 4.62
N CYS A 67 -18.60 28.75 5.43
CA CYS A 67 -19.43 28.61 6.63
C CYS A 67 -19.17 29.73 7.64
N SER A 68 -17.92 30.17 7.79
CA SER A 68 -17.58 31.29 8.69
C SER A 68 -18.12 32.64 8.24
N LEU A 69 -18.38 32.80 6.93
CA LEU A 69 -19.05 33.97 6.35
C LEU A 69 -20.58 33.89 6.43
N GLY A 70 -21.14 32.81 6.98
CA GLY A 70 -22.59 32.63 7.05
C GLY A 70 -23.26 32.20 5.75
N ALA A 71 -22.48 31.79 4.73
CA ALA A 71 -23.02 31.32 3.45
C ALA A 71 -23.81 30.00 3.60
N PHE A 72 -23.52 29.22 4.63
CA PHE A 72 -24.19 27.97 4.96
C PHE A 72 -24.61 27.94 6.43
N ALA A 73 -25.74 27.29 6.73
CA ALA A 73 -26.25 27.08 8.10
C ALA A 73 -25.43 26.05 8.90
N ALA A 74 -24.36 25.48 8.34
CA ALA A 74 -23.53 24.47 8.99
C ALA A 74 -22.46 25.11 9.90
N SER A 75 -22.17 24.46 11.01
CA SER A 75 -21.06 24.88 11.88
C SER A 75 -19.69 24.70 11.19
N PRO A 76 -18.85 25.75 11.12
CA PRO A 76 -17.52 25.65 10.52
C PRO A 76 -16.66 24.55 11.14
N LEU A 77 -16.82 24.32 12.46
CA LEU A 77 -16.06 23.31 13.19
C LEU A 77 -16.45 21.88 12.76
N VAL A 78 -17.72 21.61 12.50
CA VAL A 78 -18.21 20.30 12.05
C VAL A 78 -17.67 20.01 10.65
N VAL A 79 -17.75 20.98 9.74
CA VAL A 79 -17.22 20.86 8.38
C VAL A 79 -15.71 20.58 8.43
N LEU A 80 -14.96 21.37 9.20
CA LEU A 80 -13.53 21.23 9.34
C LEU A 80 -13.14 19.87 9.92
N SER A 81 -13.83 19.39 10.96
CA SER A 81 -13.54 18.10 11.58
C SER A 81 -13.80 16.92 10.64
N PHE A 82 -14.84 17.00 9.81
CA PHE A 82 -15.14 16.00 8.78
C PHE A 82 -13.98 15.89 7.76
N PHE A 83 -13.57 17.02 7.16
CA PHE A 83 -12.50 17.01 6.17
C PHE A 83 -11.14 16.66 6.79
N LEU A 84 -10.85 17.12 8.00
CA LEU A 84 -9.64 16.76 8.73
C LEU A 84 -9.57 15.25 9.00
N SER A 85 -10.67 14.62 9.43
CA SER A 85 -10.71 13.18 9.66
C SER A 85 -10.49 12.40 8.37
N PHE A 86 -11.06 12.84 7.25
CA PHE A 86 -10.84 12.24 5.94
C PHE A 86 -9.36 12.33 5.51
N VAL A 87 -8.77 13.53 5.60
CA VAL A 87 -7.35 13.76 5.25
C VAL A 87 -6.44 12.93 6.15
N ALA A 88 -6.69 12.91 7.46
CA ALA A 88 -5.90 12.12 8.41
C ALA A 88 -5.99 10.62 8.14
N THR A 89 -7.19 10.10 7.86
CA THR A 89 -7.38 8.67 7.53
C THR A 89 -6.65 8.30 6.23
N THR A 90 -6.78 9.15 5.21
CA THR A 90 -6.10 8.93 3.92
C THR A 90 -4.58 9.03 4.07
N PHE A 91 -4.08 9.92 4.93
CA PHE A 91 -2.66 10.04 5.25
C PHE A 91 -2.13 8.80 5.99
N CYS A 92 -2.89 8.27 6.94
CA CYS A 92 -2.55 7.00 7.60
C CYS A 92 -2.48 5.85 6.60
N LEU A 93 -3.46 5.75 5.68
CA LEU A 93 -3.44 4.76 4.61
C LEU A 93 -2.21 4.92 3.71
N TRP A 94 -1.87 6.16 3.34
CA TRP A 94 -0.68 6.48 2.54
C TRP A 94 0.62 6.03 3.26
N LEU A 95 0.76 6.30 4.57
CA LEU A 95 1.90 5.85 5.37
C LEU A 95 2.03 4.33 5.41
N VAL A 96 0.91 3.63 5.61
CA VAL A 96 0.85 2.17 5.65
C VAL A 96 1.24 1.58 4.30
N MET A 97 0.70 2.11 3.21
CA MET A 97 1.02 1.68 1.84
C MET A 97 2.49 1.93 1.49
N ARG A 98 3.05 3.08 1.87
CA ARG A 98 4.45 3.43 1.65
C ARG A 98 5.43 2.48 2.33
N ARG A 99 5.03 1.90 3.47
CA ARG A 99 5.86 0.96 4.21
C ARG A 99 6.00 -0.39 3.52
N TYR A 100 5.00 -0.78 2.72
CA TYR A 100 4.95 -2.09 2.11
C TYR A 100 5.97 -2.22 0.97
N SER A 101 6.86 -3.22 1.09
CA SER A 101 7.84 -3.52 0.06
C SER A 101 8.24 -4.99 0.09
N VAL A 102 8.62 -5.52 -1.07
CA VAL A 102 9.22 -6.85 -1.21
C VAL A 102 10.55 -6.68 -1.92
N VAL A 103 11.60 -7.19 -1.33
CA VAL A 103 12.96 -7.19 -1.90
C VAL A 103 13.35 -8.64 -2.17
N THR A 104 13.66 -8.95 -3.43
CA THR A 104 14.11 -10.28 -3.85
C THR A 104 15.61 -10.29 -4.00
N TYR A 105 16.27 -11.29 -3.42
CA TYR A 105 17.67 -11.61 -3.55
C TYR A 105 17.80 -12.94 -4.29
N ARG A 106 19.03 -13.41 -4.54
CA ARG A 106 19.29 -14.68 -5.23
C ARG A 106 18.79 -15.92 -4.47
N ASP A 107 18.84 -15.89 -3.14
CA ASP A 107 18.56 -17.03 -2.25
C ASP A 107 17.37 -16.83 -1.32
N ARG A 108 16.88 -15.60 -1.22
CA ARG A 108 15.86 -15.20 -0.24
C ARG A 108 15.05 -14.00 -0.71
N MET A 109 13.89 -13.82 -0.12
CA MET A 109 13.11 -12.57 -0.21
C MET A 109 12.90 -11.97 1.17
N VAL A 110 12.80 -10.63 1.20
CA VAL A 110 12.50 -9.87 2.40
C VAL A 110 11.18 -9.14 2.19
N ILE A 111 10.17 -9.51 2.96
CA ILE A 111 8.84 -8.89 2.92
C ILE A 111 8.75 -7.91 4.07
N THR A 112 8.50 -6.64 3.77
CA THR A 112 8.14 -5.61 4.75
C THR A 112 6.62 -5.47 4.72
N PRO A 113 5.88 -6.00 5.70
CA PRO A 113 4.43 -5.95 5.69
C PRO A 113 3.90 -4.54 5.97
N PHE A 114 2.63 -4.28 5.67
CA PHE A 114 1.95 -3.03 6.02
C PHE A 114 2.06 -2.73 7.51
N VAL A 115 1.87 -3.74 8.35
CA VAL A 115 2.00 -3.66 9.82
C VAL A 115 2.83 -4.84 10.30
N GLY A 116 3.73 -4.58 11.26
CA GLY A 116 4.57 -5.61 11.86
C GLY A 116 6.05 -5.54 11.46
N ARG A 117 6.78 -6.63 11.72
CA ARG A 117 8.23 -6.70 11.50
C ARG A 117 8.54 -7.25 10.11
N LYS A 118 9.69 -6.86 9.56
CA LYS A 118 10.26 -7.45 8.34
C LYS A 118 10.41 -8.95 8.51
N ARG A 119 10.10 -9.71 7.45
CA ARG A 119 10.25 -11.16 7.40
C ARG A 119 11.19 -11.52 6.26
N THR A 120 12.23 -12.28 6.58
CA THR A 120 13.13 -12.86 5.59
C THR A 120 12.72 -14.31 5.37
N ILE A 121 12.51 -14.68 4.11
CA ILE A 121 12.12 -16.04 3.69
C ILE A 121 13.18 -16.53 2.72
N ARG A 122 13.83 -17.64 3.03
CA ARG A 122 14.73 -18.33 2.10
C ARG A 122 13.90 -19.13 1.12
N TYR A 123 14.30 -19.18 -0.14
CA TYR A 123 13.56 -19.93 -1.16
C TYR A 123 13.58 -21.44 -0.89
N SER A 124 14.63 -21.97 -0.24
CA SER A 124 14.72 -23.36 0.21
C SER A 124 13.65 -23.74 1.24
N ASP A 125 13.22 -22.77 2.03
CA ASP A 125 12.31 -23.00 3.15
C ASP A 125 10.82 -22.85 2.75
N ILE A 126 10.57 -22.49 1.48
CA ILE A 126 9.20 -22.38 0.94
C ILE A 126 8.64 -23.76 0.73
N GLU A 127 7.59 -24.07 1.47
CA GLU A 127 6.88 -25.35 1.36
C GLU A 127 5.80 -25.30 0.27
N ARG A 128 5.04 -24.19 0.21
CA ARG A 128 3.90 -24.05 -0.70
C ARG A 128 3.60 -22.58 -0.96
N MET A 129 3.19 -22.26 -2.16
CA MET A 129 2.63 -20.97 -2.55
C MET A 129 1.23 -21.15 -3.09
N GLU A 130 0.29 -20.33 -2.64
CA GLU A 130 -1.11 -20.40 -3.05
C GLU A 130 -1.59 -19.06 -3.59
N TRP A 131 -2.32 -19.08 -4.70
CA TRP A 131 -3.05 -17.91 -5.14
C TRP A 131 -4.23 -17.63 -4.20
N SER A 132 -4.35 -16.42 -3.74
CA SER A 132 -5.46 -15.96 -2.90
C SER A 132 -6.17 -14.80 -3.60
N ARG A 133 -7.51 -14.86 -3.64
CA ARG A 133 -8.28 -13.74 -4.16
C ARG A 133 -8.08 -12.50 -3.29
N SER A 134 -7.82 -11.37 -3.92
CA SER A 134 -7.81 -10.08 -3.22
C SER A 134 -9.24 -9.69 -2.88
N ILE A 135 -9.46 -9.19 -1.66
CA ILE A 135 -10.74 -8.58 -1.26
C ILE A 135 -10.91 -7.22 -1.95
N ILE A 136 -9.80 -6.59 -2.35
CA ILE A 136 -9.78 -5.26 -2.96
C ILE A 136 -9.15 -5.36 -4.35
N GLY A 137 -9.97 -5.30 -5.39
CA GLY A 137 -9.56 -5.29 -6.78
C GLY A 137 -9.42 -6.66 -7.43
N SER A 138 -9.23 -6.69 -8.75
CA SER A 138 -9.12 -7.89 -9.59
C SER A 138 -7.74 -8.58 -9.53
N ARG A 139 -6.78 -8.03 -8.78
CA ARG A 139 -5.42 -8.56 -8.71
C ARG A 139 -5.33 -9.71 -7.71
N GLN A 140 -4.64 -10.75 -8.09
CA GLN A 140 -4.44 -11.94 -7.25
C GLN A 140 -3.28 -11.69 -6.27
N ASN A 141 -3.49 -12.10 -5.01
CA ASN A 141 -2.44 -12.14 -3.99
C ASN A 141 -1.80 -13.53 -4.00
N VAL A 142 -0.55 -13.62 -3.53
CA VAL A 142 0.10 -14.91 -3.30
C VAL A 142 0.38 -15.07 -1.81
N ARG A 143 -0.02 -16.21 -1.24
CA ARG A 143 0.36 -16.63 0.10
C ARG A 143 1.52 -17.60 0.02
N VAL A 144 2.58 -17.27 0.74
CA VAL A 144 3.80 -18.07 0.84
C VAL A 144 3.83 -18.75 2.19
N TYR A 145 3.85 -20.07 2.21
CA TYR A 145 3.98 -20.89 3.42
C TYR A 145 5.42 -21.37 3.54
N VAL A 146 5.96 -21.23 4.74
CA VAL A 146 7.34 -21.62 5.08
C VAL A 146 7.30 -22.82 6.01
N HIS A 147 8.19 -23.75 5.83
CA HIS A 147 8.32 -24.95 6.67
C HIS A 147 8.31 -24.59 8.17
N GLY A 148 7.46 -25.27 8.93
CA GLY A 148 7.32 -25.04 10.38
C GLY A 148 6.54 -23.79 10.80
N GLN A 149 6.03 -22.97 9.86
CA GLN A 149 5.19 -21.82 10.18
C GLN A 149 3.72 -22.06 9.85
N LYS A 150 2.85 -21.98 10.86
CA LYS A 150 1.38 -22.14 10.68
C LYS A 150 0.72 -21.01 9.88
N ARG A 151 1.35 -19.83 9.80
CA ARG A 151 0.80 -18.65 9.11
C ARG A 151 1.65 -18.29 7.91
N GLY A 152 1.05 -18.36 6.72
CA GLY A 152 1.66 -17.90 5.48
C GLY A 152 1.88 -16.37 5.47
N SER A 153 2.89 -15.93 4.74
CA SER A 153 3.14 -14.51 4.42
C SER A 153 2.45 -14.15 3.13
N THR A 154 1.66 -13.09 3.11
CA THR A 154 0.92 -12.67 1.91
C THR A 154 1.69 -11.62 1.13
N ILE A 155 1.93 -11.89 -0.16
CA ILE A 155 2.38 -10.93 -1.15
C ILE A 155 1.13 -10.36 -1.81
N TRP A 156 0.93 -9.06 -1.64
CA TRP A 156 -0.28 -8.39 -2.13
C TRP A 156 -0.17 -8.06 -3.61
N GLY A 157 -1.26 -8.27 -4.35
CA GLY A 157 -1.35 -7.99 -5.78
C GLY A 157 -1.28 -6.50 -6.16
N THR A 158 -1.04 -5.61 -5.18
CA THR A 158 -0.65 -4.22 -5.45
C THR A 158 0.76 -4.10 -6.04
N LEU A 159 1.60 -5.11 -5.83
CA LEU A 159 2.91 -5.26 -6.48
C LEU A 159 2.78 -6.08 -7.76
N ASP A 160 3.82 -6.05 -8.58
CA ASP A 160 3.92 -6.97 -9.71
C ASP A 160 4.31 -8.37 -9.23
N VAL A 161 3.27 -9.13 -8.83
CA VAL A 161 3.43 -10.48 -8.26
C VAL A 161 4.05 -11.44 -9.29
N GLN A 162 3.77 -11.26 -10.58
CA GLN A 162 4.32 -12.11 -11.64
C GLN A 162 5.84 -11.96 -11.74
N GLN A 163 6.35 -10.73 -11.73
CA GLN A 163 7.79 -10.48 -11.71
C GLN A 163 8.46 -11.02 -10.44
N ILE A 164 7.80 -10.88 -9.28
CA ILE A 164 8.31 -11.45 -8.02
C ILE A 164 8.41 -12.98 -8.13
N LEU A 165 7.39 -13.66 -8.66
CA LEU A 165 7.40 -15.11 -8.84
C LEU A 165 8.48 -15.56 -9.81
N MET A 166 8.71 -14.82 -10.91
CA MET A 166 9.82 -15.10 -11.83
C MET A 166 11.19 -14.96 -11.13
N GLY A 167 11.35 -13.96 -10.27
CA GLY A 167 12.58 -13.77 -9.48
C GLY A 167 12.81 -14.87 -8.43
N VAL A 168 11.74 -15.40 -7.86
CA VAL A 168 11.80 -16.53 -6.90
C VAL A 168 12.10 -17.84 -7.60
N ASN A 169 11.65 -18.04 -8.85
CA ASN A 169 11.85 -19.23 -9.69
C ASN A 169 11.51 -20.56 -9.00
N ARG A 170 10.43 -20.55 -8.18
CA ARG A 170 9.94 -21.73 -7.45
C ARG A 170 8.51 -22.05 -7.87
N PHE A 171 8.31 -22.22 -9.19
CA PHE A 171 7.01 -22.60 -9.76
C PHE A 171 6.60 -24.04 -9.41
N ASP A 172 7.54 -24.86 -8.99
CA ASP A 172 7.36 -26.23 -8.51
C ASP A 172 6.44 -26.32 -7.28
N VAL A 173 6.42 -25.27 -6.44
CA VAL A 173 5.63 -25.20 -5.19
C VAL A 173 4.43 -24.26 -5.31
N LEU A 174 4.12 -23.78 -6.53
CA LEU A 174 2.98 -22.92 -6.80
C LEU A 174 1.74 -23.75 -7.12
N ASP A 175 0.77 -23.80 -6.22
CA ASP A 175 -0.51 -24.44 -6.49
C ASP A 175 -1.28 -23.71 -7.59
N ALA A 176 -1.85 -24.47 -8.53
CA ALA A 176 -2.68 -23.93 -9.59
C ALA A 176 -3.84 -23.10 -9.00
N SER A 177 -4.20 -22.03 -9.71
CA SER A 177 -5.25 -21.08 -9.29
C SER A 177 -6.51 -21.81 -8.80
N PRO A 178 -7.18 -21.38 -7.73
CA PRO A 178 -8.42 -22.00 -7.22
C PRO A 178 -9.63 -21.79 -8.16
N GLY A 179 -9.45 -21.99 -9.45
CA GLY A 179 -10.43 -21.86 -10.51
C GLY A 179 -10.10 -22.67 -11.76
N ALA A 180 -8.96 -23.34 -11.79
CA ALA A 180 -8.70 -24.35 -12.81
C ALA A 180 -9.43 -25.63 -12.37
N ASP A 181 -10.48 -25.99 -13.09
CA ASP A 181 -11.28 -27.18 -12.94
C ASP A 181 -10.43 -28.38 -12.53
N ARG A 182 -10.74 -28.97 -11.39
CA ARG A 182 -10.45 -30.38 -11.21
C ARG A 182 -11.17 -31.09 -12.34
N PRO A 183 -10.47 -31.80 -13.24
CA PRO A 183 -11.15 -32.69 -14.15
C PRO A 183 -11.94 -33.64 -13.26
N ASP A 184 -13.24 -33.59 -13.47
CA ASP A 184 -14.22 -34.45 -12.84
C ASP A 184 -13.72 -35.91 -13.00
N SER A 185 -13.18 -36.47 -11.94
CA SER A 185 -12.87 -37.89 -11.88
C SER A 185 -14.20 -38.60 -11.69
N GLY A 186 -14.98 -38.56 -12.77
CA GLY A 186 -16.16 -39.36 -12.92
C GLY A 186 -15.75 -40.82 -13.07
N ARG A 187 -16.10 -41.59 -12.06
CA ARG A 187 -16.49 -43.02 -12.05
C ARG A 187 -15.89 -43.94 -13.10
#